data_022792235408fe333dd723b93ec92f17
#
_entry.id   022792235408fe333dd723b93ec92f17
#
_cell.length_a   1.000
_cell.length_b   1.000
_cell.length_c   1.000
_cell.angle_alpha   90.00
_cell.angle_beta   90.00
_cell.angle_gamma   90.00
#
_symmetry.space_group_name_H-M   'P 1'
#
loop_
_entity.id
_entity.type
_entity.pdbx_description
1 polymer ?
#
loop_
_entity_poly.entity_id
_entity_poly.type
_entity_poly.pdbx_seq_one_letter_code
_entity_poly.pdbx_strand_id
1 'polypeptide(L)'
;FFFKQKTAYEIVSRDWSSDVCSSDLVYTRDPDSSDDDQSIEELVALAGTIGFAAPTGIRADQIFIDGIRIPFANAEPPAGLSTIQYVSLSGTPLLAPIDSPSTGFNPATVGGVLGTVDSGFATPPLNAADPPTFTSSLAAGGLTADEVYQTIAQAAQQSVITRAAIRNPLGSRARVSIAVVDVDGSILGLFRTLDAPIFGFDVAVQKARTANFFSSPSAAGDLTALGQSTYVSAANADRLSLNGSIAYSDRADGFLSQPIYPPGAYSNFSNGPYSKPLGTWSIFNTGLQLDLAQTQLVASLTGPVAQCTTAPSKINNGIQIFPGSVPLYKNGVLVGAIGISGDGVDQDDLIAYAGSVGFQAPPEIRSDTVTVRGTPLPWQVFPRHPNL
;
A
#
# COMPACT_ATOMS: atom_id res chain seq x y z
N PHE A 1 -6.54 17.12 11.69
CA PHE A 1 -7.46 15.98 11.82
C PHE A 1 -7.27 14.96 10.67
N PHE A 2 -7.15 15.43 9.44
CA PHE A 2 -6.89 14.61 8.25
C PHE A 2 -5.50 13.95 8.29
N PHE A 3 -4.53 14.60 8.88
CA PHE A 3 -3.14 14.14 8.97
C PHE A 3 -2.97 12.94 9.91
N LYS A 4 -3.66 12.95 11.05
CA LYS A 4 -3.62 11.82 12.01
C LYS A 4 -4.32 10.58 11.47
N GLN A 5 -5.41 10.79 10.75
CA GLN A 5 -6.17 9.69 10.16
C GLN A 5 -5.40 9.01 9.03
N LYS A 6 -4.67 9.78 8.22
CA LYS A 6 -3.86 9.25 7.11
C LYS A 6 -2.66 8.44 7.61
N THR A 7 -1.95 8.94 8.63
CA THR A 7 -0.79 8.25 9.20
C THR A 7 -1.20 6.96 9.92
N ALA A 8 -2.30 6.97 10.69
CA ALA A 8 -2.81 5.77 11.34
C ALA A 8 -3.32 4.73 10.32
N TYR A 9 -3.92 5.17 9.23
CA TYR A 9 -4.43 4.30 8.19
C TYR A 9 -3.31 3.70 7.32
N GLU A 10 -2.27 4.48 7.04
CA GLU A 10 -1.07 3.99 6.35
C GLU A 10 -0.29 2.98 7.21
N ILE A 11 -0.21 3.20 8.51
CA ILE A 11 0.37 2.24 9.46
C ILE A 11 -0.46 0.96 9.50
N VAL A 12 -1.78 1.07 9.58
CA VAL A 12 -2.70 -0.08 9.61
C VAL A 12 -2.69 -0.87 8.31
N SER A 13 -2.68 -0.21 7.15
CA SER A 13 -2.62 -0.93 5.86
C SER A 13 -1.28 -1.66 5.69
N ARG A 14 -0.21 -1.12 6.24
CA ARG A 14 1.11 -1.75 6.25
C ARG A 14 1.14 -2.98 7.15
N ASP A 15 0.56 -2.89 8.34
CA ASP A 15 0.50 -3.98 9.32
C ASP A 15 -0.24 -5.22 8.80
N TRP A 16 -1.16 -5.04 7.85
CA TRP A 16 -2.01 -6.12 7.38
C TRP A 16 -1.55 -6.78 6.08
N SER A 17 -0.66 -6.18 5.33
CA SER A 17 -0.36 -6.65 3.98
C SER A 17 1.08 -7.02 3.72
N SER A 18 2.02 -6.30 4.29
CA SER A 18 3.46 -6.55 4.08
C SER A 18 4.13 -7.18 5.27
N ASP A 19 3.60 -6.98 6.48
CA ASP A 19 4.28 -7.34 7.71
C ASP A 19 4.09 -8.79 8.15
N VAL A 20 3.24 -9.55 7.49
CA VAL A 20 3.31 -11.01 7.61
C VAL A 20 4.68 -11.52 7.11
N CYS A 21 5.37 -10.70 6.34
CA CYS A 21 6.62 -11.04 5.68
C CYS A 21 7.82 -10.16 6.03
N SER A 22 7.61 -8.99 6.63
CA SER A 22 8.70 -8.11 7.06
C SER A 22 8.41 -7.48 8.41
N SER A 23 9.34 -7.61 9.32
CA SER A 23 9.25 -7.16 10.71
C SER A 23 9.56 -5.66 10.86
N ASP A 24 8.85 -4.80 10.17
CA ASP A 24 9.08 -3.35 10.25
C ASP A 24 8.52 -2.68 11.51
N LEU A 25 7.80 -3.46 12.31
CA LEU A 25 7.22 -3.01 13.56
C LEU A 25 7.93 -3.65 14.75
N VAL A 26 7.92 -2.96 15.85
CA VAL A 26 8.24 -3.58 17.12
C VAL A 26 7.06 -4.50 17.46
N TYR A 27 7.19 -5.74 17.05
CA TYR A 27 6.29 -6.81 17.42
C TYR A 27 7.01 -7.73 18.37
N THR A 28 6.49 -7.88 19.55
CA THR A 28 6.92 -8.89 20.51
C THR A 28 5.75 -9.82 20.73
N ARG A 29 6.02 -11.12 20.70
CA ARG A 29 5.01 -12.11 21.06
C ARG A 29 4.84 -12.06 22.56
N ASP A 30 3.65 -11.71 23.01
CA ASP A 30 3.22 -11.99 24.37
C ASP A 30 2.97 -13.49 24.53
N PRO A 31 3.72 -14.19 25.37
CA PRO A 31 3.52 -15.62 25.58
C PRO A 31 2.30 -15.93 26.46
N ASP A 32 1.74 -14.94 27.16
CA ASP A 32 0.60 -15.10 28.07
C ASP A 32 -0.54 -14.14 27.70
N SER A 33 -1.44 -14.61 26.84
CA SER A 33 -2.63 -13.87 26.44
C SER A 33 -3.75 -13.87 27.49
N SER A 34 -3.50 -14.38 28.70
CA SER A 34 -4.48 -14.48 29.77
C SER A 34 -4.36 -13.37 30.82
N ASP A 35 -3.32 -12.59 30.75
CA ASP A 35 -3.11 -11.48 31.65
C ASP A 35 -3.57 -10.16 30.98
N ASP A 36 -4.24 -9.36 31.77
CA ASP A 36 -4.77 -8.05 31.39
C ASP A 36 -3.70 -6.99 31.59
N ASP A 37 -2.48 -7.30 31.17
CA ASP A 37 -1.35 -6.52 31.56
C ASP A 37 -0.67 -5.74 30.42
N GLN A 38 0.45 -5.21 30.76
CA GLN A 38 1.20 -4.26 29.99
C GLN A 38 1.53 -4.79 28.60
N SER A 39 1.01 -4.14 27.58
CA SER A 39 1.45 -4.36 26.21
C SER A 39 2.96 -4.17 26.11
N ILE A 40 3.68 -5.23 25.75
CA ILE A 40 5.14 -5.19 25.59
C ILE A 40 5.51 -4.19 24.49
N GLU A 41 4.70 -4.08 23.46
CA GLU A 41 4.87 -3.11 22.38
C GLU A 41 4.77 -1.66 22.88
N GLU A 42 3.80 -1.38 23.76
CA GLU A 42 3.70 -0.07 24.41
C GLU A 42 4.92 0.25 25.25
N LEU A 43 5.44 -0.74 25.98
CA LEU A 43 6.64 -0.58 26.78
C LEU A 43 7.87 -0.24 25.92
N VAL A 44 8.03 -0.95 24.81
CA VAL A 44 9.12 -0.69 23.85
C VAL A 44 8.94 0.67 23.18
N ALA A 45 7.71 1.03 22.79
CA ALA A 45 7.39 2.34 22.25
C ALA A 45 7.71 3.46 23.23
N LEU A 46 7.31 3.32 24.50
CA LEU A 46 7.66 4.28 25.54
C LEU A 46 9.17 4.40 25.77
N ALA A 47 9.88 3.27 25.79
CA ALA A 47 11.34 3.28 25.89
C ALA A 47 11.99 4.05 24.74
N GLY A 48 11.46 3.90 23.52
CA GLY A 48 11.90 4.65 22.35
C GLY A 48 11.66 6.16 22.43
N THR A 49 10.73 6.62 23.27
CA THR A 49 10.46 8.06 23.43
C THR A 49 11.39 8.77 24.42
N ILE A 50 12.30 8.07 25.10
CA ILE A 50 13.18 8.66 26.10
C ILE A 50 13.99 9.80 25.48
N GLY A 51 13.92 10.98 26.10
CA GLY A 51 14.49 12.23 25.59
C GLY A 51 13.61 13.03 24.62
N PHE A 52 12.51 12.42 24.12
CA PHE A 52 11.55 13.03 23.19
C PHE A 52 10.09 12.86 23.67
N ALA A 53 9.87 12.34 24.86
CA ALA A 53 8.54 12.07 25.37
C ALA A 53 7.67 13.34 25.42
N ALA A 54 6.37 13.16 25.14
CA ALA A 54 5.41 14.25 25.25
C ALA A 54 5.37 14.82 26.68
N PRO A 55 5.38 16.17 26.85
CA PRO A 55 5.21 16.79 28.15
C PRO A 55 3.91 16.31 28.82
N THR A 56 3.98 15.94 30.09
CA THR A 56 2.85 15.37 30.84
C THR A 56 1.57 16.21 30.72
N GLY A 57 1.69 17.55 30.77
CA GLY A 57 0.54 18.46 30.74
C GLY A 57 -0.27 18.48 29.44
N ILE A 58 0.23 17.88 28.36
CA ILE A 58 -0.49 17.80 27.05
C ILE A 58 -0.81 16.37 26.63
N ARG A 59 -0.50 15.39 27.45
CA ARG A 59 -0.80 13.98 27.14
C ARG A 59 -2.30 13.71 27.20
N ALA A 60 -2.73 12.67 26.52
CA ALA A 60 -4.15 12.26 26.49
C ALA A 60 -4.70 11.92 27.88
N ASP A 61 -3.87 11.40 28.78
CA ASP A 61 -4.25 11.08 30.16
C ASP A 61 -4.57 12.31 31.05
N GLN A 62 -4.40 13.51 30.52
CA GLN A 62 -4.88 14.75 31.16
C GLN A 62 -6.31 15.13 30.72
N ILE A 63 -6.91 14.36 29.81
CA ILE A 63 -8.24 14.62 29.25
C ILE A 63 -9.26 13.65 29.87
N PHE A 64 -10.41 14.19 30.26
CA PHE A 64 -11.56 13.44 30.70
C PHE A 64 -12.73 13.65 29.76
N ILE A 65 -13.39 12.57 29.34
CA ILE A 65 -14.62 12.57 28.55
C ILE A 65 -15.67 11.83 29.37
N ASP A 66 -16.78 12.49 29.68
CA ASP A 66 -17.87 11.96 30.50
C ASP A 66 -17.38 11.37 31.85
N GLY A 67 -16.35 11.98 32.45
CA GLY A 67 -15.76 11.54 33.71
C GLY A 67 -14.76 10.40 33.58
N ILE A 68 -14.53 9.88 32.40
CA ILE A 68 -13.57 8.81 32.12
C ILE A 68 -12.26 9.44 31.63
N ARG A 69 -11.16 9.11 32.28
CA ARG A 69 -9.83 9.54 31.86
C ARG A 69 -9.44 8.78 30.57
N ILE A 70 -8.97 9.50 29.57
CA ILE A 70 -8.41 8.88 28.36
C ILE A 70 -7.06 8.25 28.72
N PRO A 71 -6.78 7.00 28.33
CA PRO A 71 -5.47 6.41 28.55
C PRO A 71 -4.42 7.07 27.63
N PHE A 72 -3.19 7.16 28.09
CA PHE A 72 -2.04 7.56 27.28
C PHE A 72 -1.24 6.33 26.86
N ALA A 73 -0.73 5.61 27.82
CA ALA A 73 -0.09 4.32 27.67
C ALA A 73 -0.41 3.46 28.89
N ASN A 74 -0.50 2.16 28.72
CA ASN A 74 -0.80 1.20 29.79
C ASN A 74 0.47 0.58 30.39
N ALA A 75 1.61 1.21 30.17
CA ALA A 75 2.90 0.75 30.67
C ALA A 75 3.71 1.93 31.20
N GLU A 76 4.61 1.63 32.15
CA GLU A 76 5.60 2.58 32.67
C GLU A 76 6.98 2.22 32.11
N PRO A 77 7.76 3.20 31.61
CA PRO A 77 9.10 2.91 31.12
C PRO A 77 9.96 2.29 32.23
N PRO A 78 10.75 1.27 31.95
CA PRO A 78 11.66 0.69 32.95
C PRO A 78 12.57 1.77 33.53
N ALA A 79 12.75 1.76 34.85
CA ALA A 79 13.64 2.70 35.51
C ALA A 79 15.09 2.51 35.04
N GLY A 80 15.78 3.63 34.80
CA GLY A 80 17.19 3.62 34.41
C GLY A 80 17.47 3.52 32.92
N LEU A 81 16.45 3.53 32.08
CA LEU A 81 16.66 3.67 30.63
C LEU A 81 17.21 5.07 30.31
N SER A 82 18.19 5.11 29.46
CA SER A 82 18.80 6.35 28.96
C SER A 82 18.78 6.36 27.44
N THR A 83 18.96 7.53 26.85
CA THR A 83 19.11 7.65 25.39
C THR A 83 20.25 6.77 24.90
N ILE A 84 19.95 5.84 24.00
CA ILE A 84 20.96 4.96 23.38
C ILE A 84 21.33 5.54 22.02
N GLN A 85 22.63 5.62 21.74
CA GLN A 85 23.09 5.98 20.40
C GLN A 85 22.89 4.79 19.45
N TYR A 86 22.46 5.05 18.23
CA TYR A 86 22.24 4.02 17.20
C TYR A 86 23.45 3.08 17.03
N VAL A 87 24.65 3.65 17.08
CA VAL A 87 25.91 2.90 16.96
C VAL A 87 26.20 1.94 18.12
N SER A 88 25.52 2.11 19.25
CA SER A 88 25.66 1.23 20.43
C SER A 88 24.66 0.08 20.47
N LEU A 89 23.74 0.00 19.51
CA LEU A 89 22.82 -1.13 19.40
C LEU A 89 23.59 -2.38 18.96
N SER A 90 23.49 -3.44 19.74
CA SER A 90 24.05 -4.75 19.39
C SER A 90 23.03 -5.55 18.57
N GLY A 91 23.49 -6.18 17.53
CA GLY A 91 22.70 -7.03 16.66
C GLY A 91 22.69 -6.53 15.21
N THR A 92 22.15 -7.35 14.32
CA THR A 92 21.89 -6.93 12.95
C THR A 92 20.63 -6.08 12.96
N PRO A 93 20.67 -4.82 12.49
CA PRO A 93 19.45 -4.06 12.33
C PRO A 93 18.49 -4.85 11.46
N LEU A 94 17.27 -5.07 11.95
CA LEU A 94 16.20 -5.69 11.16
C LEU A 94 15.84 -4.83 9.94
N LEU A 95 16.19 -3.55 10.00
CA LEU A 95 16.14 -2.60 8.90
C LEU A 95 17.56 -2.17 8.57
N ALA A 96 18.25 -2.94 7.75
CA ALA A 96 19.27 -2.32 6.95
C ALA A 96 18.60 -1.21 6.12
N PRO A 97 19.16 0.00 6.05
CA PRO A 97 18.57 1.04 5.22
C PRO A 97 18.30 0.46 3.83
N ILE A 98 17.07 0.57 3.37
CA ILE A 98 16.64 0.06 2.05
C ILE A 98 17.56 0.61 0.93
N ASP A 99 18.16 1.77 1.16
CA ASP A 99 19.11 2.41 0.27
C ASP A 99 20.56 1.86 0.40
N SER A 100 20.80 0.89 1.29
CA SER A 100 22.12 0.28 1.42
C SER A 100 22.36 -0.74 0.32
N PRO A 101 23.51 -0.75 -0.34
CA PRO A 101 23.86 -1.80 -1.32
C PRO A 101 23.77 -3.22 -0.75
N SER A 102 23.86 -3.36 0.57
CA SER A 102 23.73 -4.66 1.27
C SER A 102 22.29 -5.19 1.31
N THR A 103 21.30 -4.39 0.96
CA THR A 103 19.87 -4.76 0.98
C THR A 103 19.30 -5.14 -0.39
N GLY A 104 20.11 -5.14 -1.44
CA GLY A 104 19.63 -5.39 -2.80
C GLY A 104 19.19 -4.13 -3.55
N PHE A 105 19.09 -2.98 -2.87
CA PHE A 105 18.77 -1.70 -3.50
C PHE A 105 20.04 -0.99 -3.97
N ASN A 106 20.10 -0.73 -5.26
CA ASN A 106 21.28 -0.13 -5.90
C ASN A 106 20.93 1.23 -6.49
N PRO A 107 21.81 2.23 -6.37
CA PRO A 107 21.63 3.51 -7.03
C PRO A 107 21.47 3.35 -8.54
N ALA A 108 20.47 4.03 -9.11
CA ALA A 108 20.22 4.04 -10.54
C ALA A 108 19.50 5.33 -10.96
N THR A 109 19.62 5.67 -12.24
CA THR A 109 18.88 6.79 -12.82
C THR A 109 17.87 6.27 -13.82
N VAL A 110 16.59 6.58 -13.59
CA VAL A 110 15.48 6.17 -14.45
C VAL A 110 14.75 7.42 -14.96
N GLY A 111 14.64 7.56 -16.28
CA GLY A 111 14.05 8.75 -16.88
C GLY A 111 14.74 10.08 -16.50
N GLY A 112 16.02 10.05 -16.18
CA GLY A 112 16.77 11.20 -15.67
C GLY A 112 16.55 11.51 -14.19
N VAL A 113 15.83 10.67 -13.46
CA VAL A 113 15.56 10.79 -12.02
C VAL A 113 16.44 9.83 -11.25
N LEU A 114 17.25 10.35 -10.34
CA LEU A 114 18.09 9.55 -9.46
C LEU A 114 17.24 8.90 -8.36
N GLY A 115 17.49 7.64 -8.11
CA GLY A 115 16.82 6.83 -7.12
C GLY A 115 17.55 5.51 -6.88
N THR A 116 16.80 4.49 -6.49
CA THR A 116 17.31 3.13 -6.28
C THR A 116 16.42 2.10 -6.98
N VAL A 117 17.03 1.01 -7.42
CA VAL A 117 16.34 -0.17 -7.96
C VAL A 117 16.68 -1.40 -7.12
N ASP A 118 15.73 -2.32 -7.02
CA ASP A 118 15.95 -3.60 -6.37
C ASP A 118 16.60 -4.58 -7.35
N SER A 119 17.76 -5.14 -6.95
CA SER A 119 18.51 -6.09 -7.76
C SER A 119 17.79 -7.42 -8.00
N GLY A 120 16.73 -7.71 -7.25
CA GLY A 120 15.86 -8.87 -7.49
C GLY A 120 14.97 -8.71 -8.73
N PHE A 121 14.71 -7.47 -9.16
CA PHE A 121 13.77 -7.14 -10.25
C PHE A 121 14.39 -6.27 -11.35
N ALA A 122 15.65 -5.92 -11.19
CA ALA A 122 16.41 -5.20 -12.21
C ALA A 122 17.88 -5.60 -12.17
N THR A 123 18.55 -5.56 -13.31
CA THR A 123 20.02 -5.57 -13.34
C THR A 123 20.50 -4.14 -13.08
N PRO A 124 21.15 -3.87 -11.93
CA PRO A 124 21.66 -2.55 -11.63
C PRO A 124 22.73 -2.13 -12.65
N PRO A 125 22.82 -0.84 -12.99
CA PRO A 125 23.87 -0.36 -13.86
C PRO A 125 25.22 -0.36 -13.13
N LEU A 126 26.30 -0.50 -13.88
CA LEU A 126 27.68 -0.36 -13.34
C LEU A 126 27.94 1.06 -12.84
N ASN A 127 27.29 2.04 -13.41
CA ASN A 127 27.39 3.44 -13.04
C ASN A 127 25.97 3.97 -12.73
N ALA A 128 25.79 4.60 -11.59
CA ALA A 128 24.48 5.10 -11.15
C ALA A 128 23.81 6.11 -12.14
N ALA A 129 24.58 6.69 -13.05
CA ALA A 129 24.07 7.57 -14.09
C ALA A 129 23.43 6.81 -15.28
N ASP A 130 23.73 5.52 -15.41
CA ASP A 130 23.23 4.69 -16.50
C ASP A 130 21.84 4.11 -16.14
N PRO A 131 21.01 3.75 -17.15
CA PRO A 131 19.72 3.12 -16.89
C PRO A 131 19.89 1.66 -16.43
N PRO A 132 19.05 1.19 -15.49
CA PRO A 132 18.97 -0.22 -15.15
C PRO A 132 18.22 -1.00 -16.26
N THR A 133 18.40 -2.32 -16.27
CA THR A 133 17.59 -3.22 -17.10
C THR A 133 16.56 -3.92 -16.21
N PHE A 134 15.28 -3.68 -16.44
CA PHE A 134 14.18 -4.32 -15.72
C PHE A 134 13.86 -5.72 -16.27
N THR A 135 12.99 -6.43 -15.56
CA THR A 135 12.56 -7.78 -15.94
C THR A 135 11.44 -7.72 -16.98
N SER A 136 11.51 -8.59 -17.97
CA SER A 136 10.42 -8.77 -18.95
C SER A 136 9.35 -9.73 -18.40
N SER A 137 8.11 -9.52 -18.83
CA SER A 137 7.04 -10.50 -18.64
C SER A 137 7.40 -11.84 -19.28
N LEU A 138 7.02 -12.92 -18.63
CA LEU A 138 7.09 -14.28 -19.20
C LEU A 138 5.83 -14.62 -19.99
N ALA A 139 4.75 -13.86 -19.88
CA ALA A 139 3.53 -14.05 -20.63
C ALA A 139 3.70 -13.64 -22.11
N ALA A 140 3.15 -14.42 -23.01
CA ALA A 140 3.18 -14.10 -24.43
C ALA A 140 2.46 -12.78 -24.70
N GLY A 141 3.15 -11.83 -25.33
CA GLY A 141 2.62 -10.50 -25.58
C GLY A 141 2.62 -9.55 -24.37
N GLY A 142 3.20 -9.97 -23.24
CA GLY A 142 3.37 -9.15 -22.05
C GLY A 142 4.36 -7.99 -22.22
N LEU A 143 4.68 -7.32 -21.11
CA LEU A 143 5.60 -6.18 -21.12
C LEU A 143 7.05 -6.63 -21.32
N THR A 144 7.75 -6.00 -22.24
CA THR A 144 9.21 -6.14 -22.39
C THR A 144 9.95 -5.32 -21.35
N ALA A 145 11.23 -5.59 -21.12
CA ALA A 145 12.08 -4.81 -20.22
C ALA A 145 12.09 -3.30 -20.57
N ASP A 146 12.13 -2.97 -21.85
CA ASP A 146 12.09 -1.59 -22.33
C ASP A 146 10.74 -0.92 -22.05
N GLU A 147 9.63 -1.65 -22.19
CA GLU A 147 8.30 -1.14 -21.86
C GLU A 147 8.12 -0.95 -20.36
N VAL A 148 8.65 -1.85 -19.53
CA VAL A 148 8.72 -1.68 -18.06
C VAL A 148 9.54 -0.44 -17.72
N TYR A 149 10.72 -0.28 -18.34
CA TYR A 149 11.55 0.91 -18.16
C TYR A 149 10.79 2.19 -18.57
N GLN A 150 10.14 2.19 -19.73
CA GLN A 150 9.34 3.33 -20.20
C GLN A 150 8.26 3.71 -19.17
N THR A 151 7.50 2.74 -18.70
CA THR A 151 6.43 2.93 -17.71
C THR A 151 6.97 3.56 -16.41
N ILE A 152 8.06 3.02 -15.87
CA ILE A 152 8.69 3.54 -14.65
C ILE A 152 9.31 4.92 -14.89
N ALA A 153 9.95 5.15 -16.05
CA ALA A 153 10.58 6.43 -16.38
C ALA A 153 9.56 7.57 -16.50
N GLN A 154 8.42 7.32 -17.13
CA GLN A 154 7.33 8.30 -17.23
C GLN A 154 6.78 8.66 -15.86
N ALA A 155 6.56 7.67 -14.99
CA ALA A 155 6.11 7.88 -13.61
C ALA A 155 7.16 8.65 -12.79
N ALA A 156 8.44 8.28 -12.88
CA ALA A 156 9.53 8.96 -12.20
C ALA A 156 9.64 10.44 -12.61
N GLN A 157 9.56 10.73 -13.92
CA GLN A 157 9.55 12.09 -14.44
C GLN A 157 8.36 12.90 -13.93
N GLN A 158 7.17 12.30 -13.91
CA GLN A 158 5.98 12.95 -13.34
C GLN A 158 6.16 13.27 -11.87
N SER A 159 6.75 12.39 -11.07
CA SER A 159 6.97 12.62 -9.64
C SER A 159 7.80 13.88 -9.35
N VAL A 160 8.75 14.20 -10.22
CA VAL A 160 9.63 15.38 -10.06
C VAL A 160 8.88 16.70 -10.24
N ILE A 161 7.83 16.74 -11.05
CA ILE A 161 7.01 17.94 -11.28
C ILE A 161 5.72 17.94 -10.45
N THR A 162 5.38 16.83 -9.83
CA THR A 162 4.21 16.72 -8.94
C THR A 162 4.57 17.22 -7.55
N ARG A 163 3.77 18.17 -7.03
CA ARG A 163 3.92 18.67 -5.67
C ARG A 163 3.44 17.63 -4.66
N ALA A 164 4.28 17.36 -3.66
CA ALA A 164 3.91 16.51 -2.52
C ALA A 164 2.76 17.11 -1.70
N ALA A 165 1.85 16.27 -1.23
CA ALA A 165 0.76 16.70 -0.35
C ALA A 165 1.23 16.96 1.09
N ILE A 166 2.26 16.25 1.55
CA ILE A 166 2.62 16.12 2.97
C ILE A 166 4.00 16.69 3.32
N ARG A 167 4.78 17.18 2.36
CA ARG A 167 6.16 17.65 2.62
C ARG A 167 6.26 19.14 2.87
N ASN A 168 7.24 19.51 3.67
CA ASN A 168 7.72 20.86 3.84
C ASN A 168 9.14 21.02 3.23
N PRO A 169 9.49 22.19 2.69
CA PRO A 169 8.63 23.36 2.47
C PRO A 169 7.52 23.09 1.44
N LEU A 170 6.47 23.89 1.49
CA LEU A 170 5.40 23.81 0.47
C LEU A 170 5.99 23.97 -0.93
N GLY A 171 5.51 23.11 -1.88
CA GLY A 171 6.06 23.04 -3.22
C GLY A 171 7.14 21.97 -3.40
N SER A 172 7.55 21.29 -2.33
CA SER A 172 8.42 20.12 -2.45
C SER A 172 7.81 19.09 -3.39
N ARG A 173 8.63 18.50 -4.24
CA ARG A 173 8.21 17.45 -5.17
C ARG A 173 7.86 16.15 -4.45
N ALA A 174 6.98 15.38 -5.05
CA ALA A 174 6.60 14.06 -4.54
C ALA A 174 7.78 13.08 -4.55
N ARG A 175 7.84 12.26 -3.49
CA ARG A 175 8.79 11.18 -3.33
C ARG A 175 8.03 9.88 -3.25
N VAL A 176 8.28 9.00 -4.19
CA VAL A 176 7.43 7.82 -4.40
C VAL A 176 8.25 6.57 -4.70
N SER A 177 7.67 5.43 -4.35
CA SER A 177 8.02 4.13 -4.90
C SER A 177 7.11 3.82 -6.09
N ILE A 178 7.67 3.25 -7.13
CA ILE A 178 7.02 2.94 -8.40
C ILE A 178 7.22 1.45 -8.67
N ALA A 179 6.14 0.70 -8.79
CA ALA A 179 6.17 -0.73 -9.08
C ALA A 179 5.42 -1.04 -10.38
N VAL A 180 5.94 -1.96 -11.17
CA VAL A 180 5.23 -2.58 -12.30
C VAL A 180 5.16 -4.06 -12.07
N VAL A 181 3.95 -4.62 -12.17
CA VAL A 181 3.71 -6.06 -12.02
C VAL A 181 3.17 -6.67 -13.30
N ASP A 182 3.44 -7.96 -13.47
CA ASP A 182 2.91 -8.79 -14.54
C ASP A 182 1.45 -9.23 -14.25
N VAL A 183 0.81 -9.85 -15.21
CA VAL A 183 -0.56 -10.39 -15.09
C VAL A 183 -0.71 -11.46 -14.00
N ASP A 184 0.37 -12.13 -13.63
CA ASP A 184 0.40 -13.11 -12.54
C ASP A 184 0.76 -12.49 -11.17
N GLY A 185 0.97 -11.17 -11.11
CA GLY A 185 1.37 -10.44 -9.91
C GLY A 185 2.89 -10.45 -9.64
N SER A 186 3.70 -11.07 -10.48
CA SER A 186 5.16 -11.02 -10.39
C SER A 186 5.66 -9.59 -10.60
N ILE A 187 6.67 -9.18 -9.84
CA ILE A 187 7.25 -7.85 -9.96
C ILE A 187 8.19 -7.82 -11.17
N LEU A 188 7.92 -6.95 -12.13
CA LEU A 188 8.75 -6.73 -13.32
C LEU A 188 9.77 -5.61 -13.10
N GLY A 189 9.43 -4.63 -12.28
CA GLY A 189 10.31 -3.53 -11.97
C GLY A 189 9.88 -2.78 -10.73
N LEU A 190 10.86 -2.27 -10.00
CA LEU A 190 10.67 -1.51 -8.78
C LEU A 190 11.72 -0.42 -8.69
N PHE A 191 11.28 0.83 -8.64
CA PHE A 191 12.13 2.01 -8.54
C PHE A 191 11.63 2.90 -7.41
N ARG A 192 12.53 3.40 -6.61
CA ARG A 192 12.25 4.31 -5.51
C ARG A 192 13.01 5.61 -5.72
N THR A 193 12.31 6.73 -5.77
CA THR A 193 12.97 8.04 -5.79
C THR A 193 13.67 8.28 -4.45
N LEU A 194 14.76 9.06 -4.46
CA LEU A 194 15.46 9.38 -3.23
C LEU A 194 14.52 10.00 -2.20
N ASP A 195 14.67 9.59 -0.94
CA ASP A 195 13.88 10.08 0.18
C ASP A 195 12.35 9.76 0.08
N ALA A 196 11.99 8.78 -0.72
CA ALA A 196 10.61 8.26 -0.69
C ALA A 196 10.34 7.51 0.63
N PRO A 197 9.09 7.53 1.14
CA PRO A 197 8.74 6.78 2.33
C PRO A 197 9.07 5.29 2.20
N ILE A 198 9.65 4.70 3.24
CA ILE A 198 10.06 3.28 3.21
C ILE A 198 8.85 2.36 2.99
N PHE A 199 7.73 2.64 3.67
CA PHE A 199 6.51 1.84 3.51
C PHE A 199 5.96 1.83 2.07
N GLY A 200 6.28 2.86 1.28
CA GLY A 200 5.82 2.99 -0.11
C GLY A 200 6.28 1.87 -1.02
N PHE A 201 7.34 1.18 -0.65
CA PHE A 201 7.90 0.06 -1.39
C PHE A 201 6.88 -1.08 -1.57
N ASP A 202 6.43 -1.69 -0.47
CA ASP A 202 5.45 -2.78 -0.50
C ASP A 202 4.07 -2.31 -0.94
N VAL A 203 3.69 -1.10 -0.51
CA VAL A 203 2.39 -0.53 -0.86
C VAL A 203 2.28 -0.24 -2.35
N ALA A 204 3.36 0.18 -3.03
CA ALA A 204 3.34 0.35 -4.49
C ALA A 204 3.10 -0.98 -5.22
N VAL A 205 3.76 -2.05 -4.77
CA VAL A 205 3.54 -3.41 -5.31
C VAL A 205 2.11 -3.88 -5.05
N GLN A 206 1.61 -3.68 -3.83
CA GLN A 206 0.25 -4.06 -3.45
C GLN A 206 -0.79 -3.32 -4.28
N LYS A 207 -0.65 -2.01 -4.48
CA LYS A 207 -1.51 -1.20 -5.35
C LYS A 207 -1.49 -1.74 -6.79
N ALA A 208 -0.31 -1.97 -7.36
CA ALA A 208 -0.20 -2.52 -8.71
C ALA A 208 -0.91 -3.89 -8.83
N ARG A 209 -0.68 -4.78 -7.85
CA ARG A 209 -1.36 -6.09 -7.79
C ARG A 209 -2.86 -5.97 -7.69
N THR A 210 -3.38 -5.01 -6.92
CA THR A 210 -4.82 -4.78 -6.76
C THR A 210 -5.46 -4.42 -8.09
N ALA A 211 -4.96 -3.40 -8.78
CA ALA A 211 -5.50 -2.99 -10.08
C ALA A 211 -5.40 -4.12 -11.13
N ASN A 212 -4.28 -4.86 -11.16
CA ASN A 212 -4.10 -6.01 -12.03
C ASN A 212 -5.12 -7.12 -11.71
N PHE A 213 -5.29 -7.45 -10.44
CA PHE A 213 -6.14 -8.53 -9.97
C PHE A 213 -7.61 -8.30 -10.33
N PHE A 214 -8.18 -7.16 -9.92
CA PHE A 214 -9.60 -6.86 -10.17
C PHE A 214 -9.90 -6.66 -11.66
N SER A 215 -8.91 -6.28 -12.45
CA SER A 215 -9.03 -6.17 -13.92
C SER A 215 -8.80 -7.51 -14.65
N SER A 216 -8.45 -8.57 -13.92
CA SER A 216 -8.15 -9.89 -14.50
C SER A 216 -9.42 -10.68 -14.82
N PRO A 217 -9.44 -11.47 -15.91
CA PRO A 217 -10.57 -12.35 -16.21
C PRO A 217 -10.78 -13.47 -15.20
N SER A 218 -9.80 -13.77 -14.34
CA SER A 218 -9.89 -14.82 -13.33
C SER A 218 -10.26 -14.32 -11.93
N ALA A 219 -10.43 -13.01 -11.71
CA ALA A 219 -10.60 -12.42 -10.37
C ALA A 219 -11.71 -13.08 -9.53
N ALA A 220 -12.89 -13.32 -10.12
CA ALA A 220 -13.98 -13.99 -9.40
C ALA A 220 -13.62 -15.43 -8.99
N GLY A 221 -12.96 -16.18 -9.89
CA GLY A 221 -12.51 -17.55 -9.61
C GLY A 221 -11.44 -17.58 -8.53
N ASP A 222 -10.46 -16.70 -8.62
CA ASP A 222 -9.35 -16.59 -7.67
C ASP A 222 -9.87 -16.21 -6.26
N LEU A 223 -10.79 -15.23 -6.15
CA LEU A 223 -11.44 -14.90 -4.87
C LEU A 223 -12.23 -16.06 -4.29
N THR A 224 -12.95 -16.81 -5.14
CA THR A 224 -13.70 -17.98 -4.70
C THR A 224 -12.78 -19.07 -4.18
N ALA A 225 -11.66 -19.32 -4.84
CA ALA A 225 -10.64 -20.27 -4.40
C ALA A 225 -9.97 -19.87 -3.07
N LEU A 226 -9.88 -18.56 -2.79
CA LEU A 226 -9.39 -18.00 -1.53
C LEU A 226 -10.48 -17.98 -0.43
N GLY A 227 -11.66 -18.56 -0.66
CA GLY A 227 -12.76 -18.59 0.31
C GLY A 227 -13.60 -17.31 0.38
N GLN A 228 -13.38 -16.37 -0.54
CA GLN A 228 -13.99 -15.04 -0.52
C GLN A 228 -15.23 -14.92 -1.44
N SER A 229 -15.98 -16.01 -1.62
CA SER A 229 -17.15 -16.08 -2.51
C SER A 229 -18.28 -15.09 -2.13
N THR A 230 -18.36 -14.70 -0.87
CA THR A 230 -19.33 -13.70 -0.39
C THR A 230 -19.14 -12.36 -1.08
N TYR A 231 -17.90 -11.91 -1.25
CA TYR A 231 -17.57 -10.66 -1.94
C TYR A 231 -17.83 -10.75 -3.43
N VAL A 232 -17.58 -11.91 -4.04
CA VAL A 232 -17.93 -12.16 -5.45
C VAL A 232 -19.44 -12.07 -5.63
N SER A 233 -20.23 -12.64 -4.72
CA SER A 233 -21.68 -12.57 -4.76
C SER A 233 -22.19 -11.14 -4.59
N ALA A 234 -21.60 -10.37 -3.68
CA ALA A 234 -21.94 -8.96 -3.47
C ALA A 234 -21.62 -8.10 -4.71
N ALA A 235 -20.43 -8.31 -5.32
CA ALA A 235 -20.06 -7.64 -6.56
C ALA A 235 -21.06 -7.96 -7.70
N ASN A 236 -21.41 -9.22 -7.87
CA ASN A 236 -22.38 -9.64 -8.88
C ASN A 236 -23.78 -9.02 -8.66
N ALA A 237 -24.22 -8.88 -7.39
CA ALA A 237 -25.49 -8.21 -7.06
C ALA A 237 -25.48 -6.74 -7.48
N ASP A 238 -24.31 -6.09 -7.43
CA ASP A 238 -24.10 -4.73 -7.92
C ASP A 238 -23.73 -4.65 -9.41
N ARG A 239 -23.83 -5.75 -10.14
CA ARG A 239 -23.49 -5.86 -11.57
C ARG A 239 -22.02 -5.55 -11.89
N LEU A 240 -21.18 -5.71 -10.92
CA LEU A 240 -19.73 -5.61 -11.11
C LEU A 240 -19.21 -6.95 -11.64
N SER A 241 -18.72 -6.94 -12.85
CA SER A 241 -18.12 -8.12 -13.46
C SER A 241 -16.66 -8.24 -13.05
N LEU A 242 -16.29 -9.33 -12.36
CA LEU A 242 -14.92 -9.68 -12.01
C LEU A 242 -14.36 -10.71 -12.99
N ASN A 243 -14.49 -10.41 -14.28
CA ASN A 243 -14.15 -11.30 -15.40
C ASN A 243 -13.29 -10.63 -16.47
N GLY A 244 -12.68 -9.49 -16.14
CA GLY A 244 -11.82 -8.74 -17.05
C GLY A 244 -12.56 -7.80 -18.01
N SER A 245 -13.90 -7.70 -17.93
CA SER A 245 -14.68 -6.77 -18.75
C SER A 245 -14.65 -5.32 -18.24
N ILE A 246 -14.15 -5.11 -17.03
CA ILE A 246 -13.97 -3.80 -16.41
C ILE A 246 -12.50 -3.66 -16.00
N ALA A 247 -11.90 -2.55 -16.36
CA ALA A 247 -10.59 -2.14 -15.86
C ALA A 247 -10.78 -1.35 -14.55
N TYR A 248 -10.28 -1.88 -13.44
CA TYR A 248 -10.38 -1.26 -12.12
C TYR A 248 -9.10 -0.50 -11.79
N SER A 249 -9.25 0.73 -11.30
CA SER A 249 -8.20 1.42 -10.57
C SER A 249 -8.32 1.13 -9.07
N ASP A 250 -7.24 1.23 -8.30
CA ASP A 250 -7.33 1.14 -6.83
C ASP A 250 -8.32 2.12 -6.24
N ARG A 251 -8.47 3.30 -6.85
CA ARG A 251 -9.45 4.28 -6.41
C ARG A 251 -10.87 3.73 -6.50
N ALA A 252 -11.20 2.98 -7.54
CA ALA A 252 -12.50 2.32 -7.66
C ALA A 252 -12.67 1.21 -6.63
N ASP A 253 -11.63 0.40 -6.43
CA ASP A 253 -11.66 -0.68 -5.44
C ASP A 253 -11.78 -0.14 -4.01
N GLY A 254 -11.05 0.92 -3.69
CA GLY A 254 -11.17 1.62 -2.41
C GLY A 254 -12.55 2.25 -2.22
N PHE A 255 -13.18 2.74 -3.29
CA PHE A 255 -14.54 3.29 -3.26
C PHE A 255 -15.56 2.18 -2.95
N LEU A 256 -15.42 1.00 -3.56
CA LEU A 256 -16.24 -0.18 -3.34
C LEU A 256 -15.99 -0.85 -1.96
N SER A 257 -14.88 -0.56 -1.33
CA SER A 257 -14.49 -1.08 -0.01
C SER A 257 -14.97 -0.21 1.16
N GLN A 258 -15.76 0.83 0.92
CA GLN A 258 -16.25 1.71 1.98
C GLN A 258 -17.35 1.05 2.82
N PRO A 259 -17.30 1.20 4.17
CA PRO A 259 -18.34 0.67 5.06
C PRO A 259 -19.67 1.44 4.94
N ILE A 260 -19.63 2.65 4.37
CA ILE A 260 -20.79 3.45 4.00
C ILE A 260 -20.74 3.68 2.50
N TYR A 261 -21.68 3.09 1.77
CA TYR A 261 -21.76 3.22 0.32
C TYR A 261 -23.14 3.76 -0.11
N PRO A 262 -23.25 4.77 -0.98
CA PRO A 262 -22.10 5.52 -1.51
C PRO A 262 -21.38 6.35 -0.45
N PRO A 263 -20.07 6.62 -0.61
CA PRO A 263 -19.32 7.43 0.34
C PRO A 263 -19.97 8.80 0.57
N GLY A 264 -20.07 9.21 1.84
CA GLY A 264 -20.70 10.46 2.24
C GLY A 264 -22.22 10.40 2.41
N ALA A 265 -22.87 9.26 2.23
CA ALA A 265 -24.31 9.12 2.50
C ALA A 265 -24.59 9.17 4.00
N TYR A 266 -25.64 9.93 4.37
CA TYR A 266 -26.09 10.05 5.77
C TYR A 266 -27.29 9.17 6.11
N SER A 267 -28.00 8.65 5.10
CA SER A 267 -29.16 7.79 5.24
C SER A 267 -29.28 6.83 4.06
N ASN A 268 -29.99 5.70 4.26
CA ASN A 268 -30.22 4.69 3.24
C ASN A 268 -28.92 4.15 2.62
N PHE A 269 -27.87 4.07 3.41
CA PHE A 269 -26.61 3.49 2.99
C PHE A 269 -26.48 2.02 3.40
N SER A 270 -25.66 1.30 2.70
CA SER A 270 -25.15 -0.04 3.07
C SER A 270 -23.65 -0.08 2.84
N ASN A 271 -23.02 -1.16 3.27
CA ASN A 271 -21.59 -1.32 2.97
C ASN A 271 -21.37 -1.55 1.47
N GLY A 272 -20.23 -1.12 0.97
CA GLY A 272 -19.77 -1.45 -0.38
C GLY A 272 -19.57 -2.96 -0.56
N PRO A 273 -19.54 -3.46 -1.81
CA PRO A 273 -19.47 -4.89 -2.08
C PRO A 273 -18.20 -5.57 -1.56
N TYR A 274 -17.11 -4.83 -1.35
CA TYR A 274 -15.84 -5.33 -0.79
C TYR A 274 -15.68 -5.00 0.70
N SER A 275 -16.73 -4.48 1.35
CA SER A 275 -16.71 -4.10 2.75
C SER A 275 -17.65 -4.97 3.59
N LYS A 276 -17.66 -4.73 4.90
CA LYS A 276 -18.58 -5.34 5.87
C LYS A 276 -19.56 -4.29 6.40
N PRO A 277 -20.71 -4.71 6.95
CA PRO A 277 -21.65 -3.78 7.58
C PRO A 277 -20.99 -2.94 8.66
N LEU A 278 -21.40 -1.68 8.80
CA LEU A 278 -20.81 -0.72 9.72
C LEU A 278 -20.73 -1.24 11.18
N GLY A 279 -21.75 -2.00 11.63
CA GLY A 279 -21.75 -2.59 12.98
C GLY A 279 -20.72 -3.68 13.23
N THR A 280 -20.11 -4.24 12.16
CA THR A 280 -19.01 -5.22 12.24
C THR A 280 -17.67 -4.59 11.90
N TRP A 281 -17.67 -3.32 11.50
CA TRP A 281 -16.47 -2.60 11.10
C TRP A 281 -15.70 -2.10 12.32
N SER A 282 -14.39 -2.16 12.23
CA SER A 282 -13.46 -1.49 13.16
C SER A 282 -12.45 -0.70 12.35
N ILE A 283 -11.60 0.08 13.01
CA ILE A 283 -10.52 0.80 12.33
C ILE A 283 -9.54 -0.13 11.61
N PHE A 284 -9.54 -1.41 11.98
CA PHE A 284 -8.69 -2.45 11.40
C PHE A 284 -9.45 -3.36 10.43
N ASN A 285 -10.77 -3.22 10.29
CA ASN A 285 -11.60 -4.08 9.47
C ASN A 285 -12.05 -3.35 8.21
N THR A 286 -11.42 -3.67 7.10
CA THR A 286 -11.75 -3.14 5.77
C THR A 286 -12.43 -4.18 4.87
N GLY A 287 -13.07 -5.18 5.45
CA GLY A 287 -13.78 -6.20 4.70
C GLY A 287 -12.83 -7.14 3.95
N LEU A 288 -12.91 -7.18 2.62
CA LEU A 288 -12.10 -8.09 1.80
C LEU A 288 -10.60 -7.92 2.03
N GLN A 289 -10.11 -6.70 2.20
CA GLN A 289 -8.68 -6.44 2.47
C GLN A 289 -8.22 -7.21 3.72
N LEU A 290 -8.96 -7.12 4.82
CA LEU A 290 -8.64 -7.83 6.05
C LEU A 290 -8.82 -9.34 5.89
N ASP A 291 -9.93 -9.78 5.29
CA ASP A 291 -10.25 -11.21 5.19
C ASP A 291 -9.21 -11.98 4.35
N LEU A 292 -8.59 -11.33 3.37
CA LEU A 292 -7.49 -11.91 2.59
C LEU A 292 -6.23 -12.10 3.43
N ALA A 293 -5.95 -11.21 4.38
CA ALA A 293 -4.75 -11.26 5.24
C ALA A 293 -4.97 -12.06 6.54
N GLN A 294 -6.21 -12.21 7.01
CA GLN A 294 -6.53 -12.72 8.33
C GLN A 294 -5.93 -14.09 8.65
N THR A 295 -5.99 -15.03 7.73
CA THR A 295 -5.46 -16.38 7.96
C THR A 295 -3.96 -16.38 8.21
N GLN A 296 -3.22 -15.58 7.47
CA GLN A 296 -1.77 -15.46 7.61
C GLN A 296 -1.42 -14.69 8.90
N LEU A 297 -2.18 -13.63 9.19
CA LEU A 297 -2.02 -12.87 10.41
C LEU A 297 -2.23 -13.76 11.65
N VAL A 298 -3.34 -14.50 11.73
CA VAL A 298 -3.61 -15.42 12.84
C VAL A 298 -2.52 -16.49 12.94
N ALA A 299 -2.05 -17.04 11.81
CA ALA A 299 -0.97 -18.02 11.81
C ALA A 299 0.34 -17.42 12.35
N SER A 300 0.64 -16.15 12.06
CA SER A 300 1.83 -15.47 12.58
C SER A 300 1.74 -15.18 14.09
N LEU A 301 0.54 -14.96 14.62
CA LEU A 301 0.31 -14.74 16.05
C LEU A 301 0.39 -16.04 16.89
N THR A 302 0.07 -17.18 16.30
CA THR A 302 -0.09 -18.46 17.01
C THR A 302 1.03 -19.48 16.74
N GLY A 303 1.95 -19.19 15.82
CA GLY A 303 2.99 -20.13 15.37
C GLY A 303 4.35 -19.48 15.18
N PRO A 304 5.36 -20.28 14.75
CA PRO A 304 6.59 -19.72 14.22
C PRO A 304 6.23 -18.80 13.04
N VAL A 305 6.92 -17.67 12.93
CA VAL A 305 6.68 -16.66 11.90
C VAL A 305 6.45 -17.35 10.54
N ALA A 306 5.22 -17.25 10.04
CA ALA A 306 4.92 -17.77 8.73
C ALA A 306 5.78 -17.01 7.74
N GLN A 307 6.63 -17.69 7.02
CA GLN A 307 7.33 -17.09 5.90
C GLN A 307 6.30 -16.69 4.85
N CYS A 308 6.54 -15.61 4.15
CA CYS A 308 5.79 -15.29 2.96
C CYS A 308 5.65 -16.53 2.10
N THR A 309 4.42 -16.90 1.82
CA THR A 309 4.22 -18.07 0.98
C THR A 309 4.80 -17.77 -0.39
N THR A 310 5.67 -18.64 -0.86
CA THR A 310 6.18 -18.64 -2.23
C THR A 310 5.12 -19.07 -3.25
N ALA A 311 3.90 -19.30 -2.80
CA ALA A 311 2.80 -19.61 -3.70
C ALA A 311 2.52 -18.38 -4.59
N PRO A 312 2.51 -18.54 -5.92
CA PRO A 312 2.23 -17.45 -6.85
C PRO A 312 0.74 -17.06 -6.77
N SER A 313 0.40 -16.28 -5.75
CA SER A 313 -0.88 -15.62 -5.68
C SER A 313 -0.69 -14.22 -6.27
N LYS A 314 -1.56 -13.83 -7.18
CA LYS A 314 -1.56 -12.49 -7.80
C LYS A 314 -1.61 -11.36 -6.79
N ILE A 315 -1.98 -11.65 -5.55
CA ILE A 315 -2.13 -10.72 -4.44
C ILE A 315 -1.42 -11.23 -3.18
N ASN A 316 -0.18 -11.70 -3.30
CA ASN A 316 0.61 -12.28 -2.19
C ASN A 316 0.72 -11.39 -0.96
N ASN A 317 0.84 -10.08 -1.15
CA ASN A 317 0.85 -9.09 -0.07
C ASN A 317 -0.52 -8.43 0.14
N GLY A 318 -1.62 -9.12 -0.18
CA GLY A 318 -2.98 -8.60 -0.02
C GLY A 318 -3.38 -7.59 -1.09
N ILE A 319 -4.46 -6.87 -0.83
CA ILE A 319 -4.95 -5.79 -1.69
C ILE A 319 -4.82 -4.44 -0.99
N GLN A 320 -4.72 -3.37 -1.77
CA GLN A 320 -4.72 -2.00 -1.27
C GLN A 320 -6.03 -1.30 -1.65
N ILE A 321 -6.55 -0.49 -0.73
CA ILE A 321 -7.78 0.31 -0.95
C ILE A 321 -7.48 1.80 -1.16
N PHE A 322 -6.21 2.18 -1.13
CA PHE A 322 -5.78 3.56 -1.38
C PHE A 322 -5.41 3.76 -2.84
N PRO A 323 -5.82 4.90 -3.43
CA PRO A 323 -5.52 5.25 -4.81
C PRO A 323 -4.02 5.26 -5.13
N GLY A 324 -3.69 5.07 -6.39
CA GLY A 324 -2.33 5.18 -6.91
C GLY A 324 -1.93 4.04 -7.83
N SER A 325 -2.89 3.30 -8.40
CA SER A 325 -2.58 2.30 -9.41
C SER A 325 -3.62 2.22 -10.51
N VAL A 326 -3.17 1.76 -11.67
CA VAL A 326 -4.01 1.43 -12.82
C VAL A 326 -3.47 0.21 -13.57
N PRO A 327 -4.37 -0.60 -14.16
CA PRO A 327 -3.96 -1.70 -15.02
C PRO A 327 -3.37 -1.19 -16.34
N LEU A 328 -2.46 -1.98 -16.90
CA LEU A 328 -1.78 -1.71 -18.17
C LEU A 328 -2.29 -2.64 -19.27
N TYR A 329 -2.52 -2.09 -20.44
CA TYR A 329 -3.08 -2.80 -21.58
C TYR A 329 -2.22 -2.64 -22.84
N LYS A 330 -2.13 -3.71 -23.62
CA LYS A 330 -1.58 -3.71 -24.99
C LYS A 330 -2.64 -4.25 -25.94
N ASN A 331 -3.02 -3.47 -26.95
CA ASN A 331 -4.04 -3.86 -27.93
C ASN A 331 -5.37 -4.36 -27.27
N GLY A 332 -5.78 -3.74 -26.19
CA GLY A 332 -6.99 -4.11 -25.44
C GLY A 332 -6.84 -5.32 -24.53
N VAL A 333 -5.66 -5.90 -24.40
CA VAL A 333 -5.37 -7.04 -23.51
C VAL A 333 -4.63 -6.55 -22.29
N LEU A 334 -5.05 -6.98 -21.11
CA LEU A 334 -4.37 -6.72 -19.83
C LEU A 334 -2.97 -7.36 -19.87
N VAL A 335 -1.95 -6.57 -19.54
CA VAL A 335 -0.53 -7.01 -19.55
C VAL A 335 0.17 -6.75 -18.23
N GLY A 336 -0.54 -6.29 -17.21
CA GLY A 336 0.00 -5.99 -15.90
C GLY A 336 -0.61 -4.73 -15.30
N ALA A 337 0.08 -4.13 -14.34
CA ALA A 337 -0.32 -2.85 -13.75
C ALA A 337 0.87 -2.06 -13.22
N ILE A 338 0.67 -0.75 -13.06
CA ILE A 338 1.58 0.16 -12.37
C ILE A 338 0.96 0.58 -11.03
N GLY A 339 1.79 0.63 -9.97
CA GLY A 339 1.39 1.13 -8.65
C GLY A 339 2.41 2.13 -8.13
N ILE A 340 1.89 3.16 -7.47
CA ILE A 340 2.64 4.29 -6.91
C ILE A 340 2.28 4.43 -5.44
N SER A 341 3.27 4.64 -4.60
CA SER A 341 3.04 4.98 -3.19
C SER A 341 4.05 5.99 -2.70
N GLY A 342 3.53 7.05 -2.05
CA GLY A 342 4.37 8.11 -1.49
C GLY A 342 3.58 9.26 -0.89
N ASP A 343 3.85 10.47 -1.35
CA ASP A 343 3.49 11.71 -0.68
C ASP A 343 2.07 12.23 -0.97
N GLY A 344 1.13 11.36 -1.28
CA GLY A 344 -0.27 11.73 -1.41
C GLY A 344 -1.04 10.88 -2.42
N VAL A 345 -2.27 10.50 -2.07
CA VAL A 345 -3.09 9.58 -2.89
C VAL A 345 -3.51 10.14 -4.24
N ASP A 346 -3.75 11.46 -4.34
CA ASP A 346 -4.06 12.10 -5.62
C ASP A 346 -2.79 12.33 -6.45
N GLN A 347 -1.65 12.55 -5.78
CA GLN A 347 -0.33 12.58 -6.40
C GLN A 347 0.04 11.21 -6.97
N ASP A 348 -0.23 10.15 -6.20
CA ASP A 348 0.00 8.78 -6.64
C ASP A 348 -0.83 8.45 -7.88
N ASP A 349 -2.11 8.84 -7.94
CA ASP A 349 -2.95 8.68 -9.13
C ASP A 349 -2.39 9.42 -10.36
N LEU A 350 -1.97 10.67 -10.19
CA LEU A 350 -1.39 11.46 -11.30
C LEU A 350 -0.10 10.81 -11.83
N ILE A 351 0.74 10.32 -10.93
CA ILE A 351 2.00 9.67 -11.29
C ILE A 351 1.73 8.32 -11.96
N ALA A 352 0.76 7.54 -11.46
CA ALA A 352 0.33 6.29 -12.09
C ALA A 352 -0.25 6.51 -13.49
N TYR A 353 -1.07 7.57 -13.66
CA TYR A 353 -1.58 7.95 -14.97
C TYR A 353 -0.44 8.23 -15.96
N ALA A 354 0.51 9.06 -15.55
CA ALA A 354 1.65 9.38 -16.41
C ALA A 354 2.47 8.14 -16.79
N GLY A 355 2.71 7.25 -15.82
CA GLY A 355 3.40 5.98 -16.06
C GLY A 355 2.66 5.06 -17.03
N SER A 356 1.32 5.09 -17.03
CA SER A 356 0.50 4.24 -17.90
C SER A 356 0.42 4.72 -19.36
N VAL A 357 0.94 5.89 -19.71
CA VAL A 357 0.86 6.44 -21.08
C VAL A 357 1.48 5.48 -22.09
N GLY A 358 0.71 5.12 -23.10
CA GLY A 358 1.04 4.09 -24.10
C GLY A 358 0.50 2.69 -23.76
N PHE A 359 0.07 2.47 -22.52
CA PHE A 359 -0.49 1.21 -22.01
C PHE A 359 -1.81 1.41 -21.28
N GLN A 360 -2.51 2.50 -21.54
CA GLN A 360 -3.74 2.85 -20.84
C GLN A 360 -4.86 1.86 -21.14
N ALA A 361 -5.72 1.64 -20.14
CA ALA A 361 -6.95 0.88 -20.35
C ALA A 361 -7.83 1.55 -21.41
N PRO A 362 -8.47 0.76 -22.32
CA PRO A 362 -9.45 1.29 -23.24
C PRO A 362 -10.53 2.07 -22.46
N PRO A 363 -10.88 3.31 -22.90
CA PRO A 363 -11.81 4.16 -22.17
C PRO A 363 -13.18 3.50 -21.87
N GLU A 364 -13.63 2.66 -22.81
CA GLU A 364 -14.95 1.99 -22.74
C GLU A 364 -15.07 0.90 -21.67
N ILE A 365 -13.96 0.39 -21.16
CA ILE A 365 -13.97 -0.64 -20.09
C ILE A 365 -13.50 -0.10 -18.73
N ARG A 366 -13.15 1.17 -18.62
CA ARG A 366 -12.69 1.74 -17.35
C ARG A 366 -13.81 1.78 -16.31
N SER A 367 -13.44 1.69 -15.05
CA SER A 367 -14.39 1.73 -13.93
C SER A 367 -15.29 2.96 -13.93
N ASP A 368 -14.85 4.12 -14.43
CA ASP A 368 -15.66 5.35 -14.49
C ASP A 368 -16.80 5.29 -15.54
N THR A 369 -16.88 4.25 -16.34
CA THR A 369 -18.04 3.97 -17.20
C THR A 369 -19.15 3.18 -16.46
N VAL A 370 -18.86 2.73 -15.25
CA VAL A 370 -19.76 1.87 -14.45
C VAL A 370 -20.45 2.67 -13.36
N THR A 371 -21.74 2.41 -13.17
CA THR A 371 -22.55 3.00 -12.09
C THR A 371 -23.03 1.91 -11.15
N VAL A 372 -22.75 2.05 -9.86
CA VAL A 372 -23.14 1.11 -8.81
C VAL A 372 -24.13 1.80 -7.88
N ARG A 373 -25.31 1.23 -7.73
CA ARG A 373 -26.40 1.79 -6.88
C ARG A 373 -26.66 3.28 -7.14
N GLY A 374 -26.63 3.69 -8.41
CA GLY A 374 -26.85 5.09 -8.82
C GLY A 374 -25.63 6.01 -8.70
N THR A 375 -24.49 5.51 -8.28
CA THR A 375 -23.26 6.30 -8.11
C THR A 375 -22.20 5.84 -9.12
N PRO A 376 -21.68 6.73 -9.97
CA PRO A 376 -20.59 6.38 -10.88
C PRO A 376 -19.32 6.06 -10.09
N LEU A 377 -18.60 5.02 -10.51
CA LEU A 377 -17.30 4.70 -9.92
C LEU A 377 -16.25 5.72 -10.36
N PRO A 378 -15.25 6.00 -9.53
CA PRO A 378 -14.11 6.80 -9.95
C PRO A 378 -13.15 5.99 -10.85
N TRP A 379 -12.32 6.71 -11.62
CA TRP A 379 -11.12 6.13 -12.24
C TRP A 379 -9.88 6.61 -11.51
N GLN A 380 -9.50 7.85 -11.72
CA GLN A 380 -8.39 8.53 -11.05
C GLN A 380 -8.77 9.96 -10.71
N VAL A 381 -8.17 10.52 -9.67
CA VAL A 381 -8.37 11.92 -9.27
C VAL A 381 -7.01 12.58 -9.14
N PHE A 382 -6.84 13.69 -9.84
CA PHE A 382 -5.59 14.44 -9.83
C PHE A 382 -5.62 15.57 -8.80
N PRO A 383 -4.46 15.94 -8.24
CA PRO A 383 -4.38 17.04 -7.31
C PRO A 383 -4.92 18.32 -7.92
N ARG A 384 -5.77 19.02 -7.18
CA ARG A 384 -6.20 20.36 -7.57
C ARG A 384 -5.12 21.35 -7.15
N HIS A 385 -4.31 21.77 -8.09
CA HIS A 385 -3.28 22.75 -7.85
C HIS A 385 -3.35 23.85 -8.92
N PRO A 386 -3.36 25.15 -8.53
CA PRO A 386 -3.53 26.24 -9.48
C PRO A 386 -2.35 26.40 -10.46
N ASN A 387 -1.22 25.76 -10.18
CA ASN A 387 0.00 25.79 -10.99
C ASN A 387 0.43 24.43 -11.53
N LEU A 388 -0.47 23.47 -11.52
CA LEU A 388 -0.27 22.19 -12.20
C LEU A 388 -0.83 22.28 -13.61
#